data_0703ca1a42a1e59fda09285074defb4e
#
_entry.id   0703ca1a42a1e59fda09285074defb4e
#
_cell.length_a   1.000
_cell.length_b   1.000
_cell.length_c   1.000
_cell.angle_alpha   90.00
_cell.angle_beta   90.00
_cell.angle_gamma   90.00
#
_symmetry.space_group_name_H-M   'P 1'
#
loop_
_entity.id
_entity.type
_entity.pdbx_description
1 polymer ?
#
loop_
_entity_poly.entity_id
_entity_poly.type
_entity_poly.pdbx_seq_one_letter_code
_entity_poly.pdbx_strand_id
1 'polypeptide(L)'
;HLNNPAYGKLKPFTTLINVLNTKTNEYEFEGRILNPNGSMDDDGLVFYQYECEGELGYLHDSQQKHREFRGTPEELLIDLLAYHNSQVEDYKRFEPGIVEVTTSTDNLYIYTSAESTTFEEIDDKILGRVGGELRIRKENGVRYLDVLERVGEDKQTEIKIAKNLRAISQSVDPTEIITRLTPLGTRIESEEEGATDASEARLTIESVNNGIPYIDRQDLIAEFGIQGGSVTWDDITLPNRLLSTALNWLNNQKTVLYQYEISAVDLSLIGLSIDNFDVGNSHPVINPIMGIDESLRVIGKTTDINNPQDASLSI
;
A
#
# COMPACT_ATOMS: atom_id res chain seq x y z
N HIS A 1 21.02 -21.17 14.28
CA HIS A 1 22.04 -22.18 14.67
C HIS A 1 22.49 -21.93 16.11
N LEU A 2 22.68 -22.99 16.91
CA LEU A 2 23.03 -22.92 18.34
C LEU A 2 24.28 -22.06 18.63
N ASN A 3 25.23 -22.00 17.70
CA ASN A 3 26.48 -21.24 17.84
C ASN A 3 26.33 -19.73 17.51
N ASN A 4 25.16 -19.28 17.09
CA ASN A 4 24.91 -17.85 16.83
C ASN A 4 24.71 -17.11 18.16
N PRO A 5 25.42 -15.99 18.43
CA PRO A 5 25.28 -15.25 19.70
C PRO A 5 23.84 -14.72 19.94
N ALA A 6 23.02 -14.57 18.88
CA ALA A 6 21.63 -14.15 18.97
C ALA A 6 20.65 -15.31 19.25
N TYR A 7 21.13 -16.60 19.24
CA TYR A 7 20.27 -17.76 19.45
C TYR A 7 19.50 -17.65 20.78
N GLY A 8 18.17 -17.79 20.71
CA GLY A 8 17.30 -17.72 21.88
C GLY A 8 17.12 -16.33 22.51
N LYS A 9 17.76 -15.29 21.93
CA LYS A 9 17.64 -13.90 22.45
C LYS A 9 16.67 -13.04 21.68
N LEU A 10 16.33 -13.45 20.46
CA LEU A 10 15.45 -12.67 19.59
C LEU A 10 13.99 -12.89 20.02
N LYS A 11 13.28 -11.79 20.23
CA LYS A 11 11.88 -11.78 20.70
C LYS A 11 10.98 -11.10 19.69
N PRO A 12 9.80 -11.69 19.37
CA PRO A 12 8.80 -11.05 18.52
C PRO A 12 8.45 -9.66 19.01
N PHE A 13 8.17 -8.77 18.09
CA PHE A 13 7.74 -7.37 18.24
C PHE A 13 8.72 -6.43 18.97
N THR A 14 9.66 -6.95 19.77
CA THR A 14 10.56 -6.13 20.59
C THR A 14 12.01 -6.13 20.13
N THR A 15 12.41 -7.11 19.31
CA THR A 15 13.76 -7.12 18.72
C THR A 15 13.73 -6.39 17.39
N LEU A 16 14.48 -5.30 17.31
CA LEU A 16 14.65 -4.54 16.08
C LEU A 16 15.74 -5.14 15.21
N ILE A 17 15.52 -5.13 13.91
CA ILE A 17 16.44 -5.63 12.88
C ILE A 17 16.70 -4.52 11.87
N ASN A 18 17.98 -4.28 11.62
CA ASN A 18 18.41 -3.34 10.59
C ASN A 18 19.39 -4.05 9.66
N VAL A 19 19.20 -3.88 8.36
CA VAL A 19 20.10 -4.39 7.32
C VAL A 19 20.82 -3.21 6.69
N LEU A 20 22.10 -3.08 6.98
CA LEU A 20 22.93 -1.97 6.48
C LEU A 20 23.65 -2.41 5.19
N ASN A 21 23.48 -1.64 4.15
CA ASN A 21 24.32 -1.71 2.96
C ASN A 21 25.66 -1.04 3.26
N THR A 22 26.72 -1.82 3.39
CA THR A 22 28.06 -1.29 3.74
C THR A 22 28.74 -0.54 2.59
N LYS A 23 28.21 -0.59 1.38
CA LYS A 23 28.75 0.16 0.22
C LYS A 23 28.18 1.58 0.16
N THR A 24 26.85 1.71 0.35
CA THR A 24 26.17 3.01 0.33
C THR A 24 26.12 3.67 1.70
N ASN A 25 26.30 2.89 2.76
CA ASN A 25 26.10 3.25 4.17
C ASN A 25 24.65 3.68 4.47
N GLU A 26 23.71 3.08 3.78
CA GLU A 26 22.27 3.25 3.93
C GLU A 26 21.62 1.97 4.43
N TYR A 27 20.51 2.07 5.15
CA TYR A 27 19.75 0.91 5.57
C TYR A 27 18.81 0.45 4.46
N GLU A 28 19.00 -0.79 4.02
CA GLU A 28 18.10 -1.46 3.06
C GLU A 28 16.80 -1.92 3.73
N PHE A 29 16.83 -2.19 5.02
CA PHE A 29 15.69 -2.59 5.80
C PHE A 29 15.85 -2.15 7.25
N GLU A 30 14.79 -1.62 7.81
CA GLU A 30 14.64 -1.33 9.23
C GLU A 30 13.25 -1.79 9.67
N GLY A 31 13.21 -2.52 10.79
CA GLY A 31 11.95 -3.09 11.25
C GLY A 31 12.10 -3.96 12.48
N ARG A 32 11.17 -4.88 12.69
CA ARG A 32 11.13 -5.77 13.84
C ARG A 32 10.86 -7.22 13.43
N ILE A 33 11.21 -8.13 14.34
CA ILE A 33 10.91 -9.56 14.20
C ILE A 33 9.43 -9.80 14.50
N LEU A 34 8.76 -10.58 13.63
CA LEU A 34 7.40 -11.09 13.85
C LEU A 34 7.42 -12.52 14.35
N ASN A 35 7.61 -13.48 13.45
CA ASN A 35 7.44 -14.91 13.71
C ASN A 35 8.78 -15.65 13.73
N PRO A 36 9.15 -16.26 14.87
CA PRO A 36 10.21 -17.24 14.90
C PRO A 36 9.68 -18.62 14.49
N ASN A 37 10.21 -19.18 13.40
CA ASN A 37 9.92 -20.54 12.96
C ASN A 37 11.13 -21.43 13.27
N GLY A 38 11.01 -22.28 14.27
CA GLY A 38 12.04 -23.26 14.62
C GLY A 38 11.88 -24.56 13.84
N SER A 39 12.96 -25.06 13.27
CA SER A 39 12.99 -26.36 12.60
C SER A 39 14.26 -27.15 12.94
N MET A 40 14.19 -28.45 12.76
CA MET A 40 15.33 -29.38 12.86
C MET A 40 15.35 -30.18 11.56
N ASP A 41 16.49 -30.22 10.90
CA ASP A 41 16.69 -31.02 9.70
C ASP A 41 16.98 -32.50 10.03
N ASP A 42 17.12 -33.33 8.99
CA ASP A 42 17.36 -34.77 9.12
C ASP A 42 18.71 -35.08 9.74
N ASP A 43 19.68 -34.16 9.71
CA ASP A 43 20.98 -34.27 10.35
C ASP A 43 20.95 -33.81 11.83
N GLY A 44 19.78 -33.43 12.34
CA GLY A 44 19.59 -32.97 13.71
C GLY A 44 20.03 -31.52 13.96
N LEU A 45 20.31 -30.76 12.92
CA LEU A 45 20.64 -29.33 13.04
C LEU A 45 19.38 -28.52 13.33
N VAL A 46 19.43 -27.78 14.44
CA VAL A 46 18.33 -26.88 14.82
C VAL A 46 18.63 -25.47 14.34
N PHE A 47 17.67 -24.88 13.63
CA PHE A 47 17.75 -23.50 13.18
C PHE A 47 16.41 -22.77 13.38
N TYR A 48 16.49 -21.45 13.45
CA TYR A 48 15.33 -20.57 13.48
C TYR A 48 15.35 -19.67 12.25
N GLN A 49 14.22 -19.63 11.57
CA GLN A 49 13.91 -18.63 10.56
C GLN A 49 13.03 -17.56 11.21
N TYR A 50 13.31 -16.30 10.90
CA TYR A 50 12.57 -15.17 11.42
C TYR A 50 11.96 -14.39 10.26
N GLU A 51 10.65 -14.17 10.34
CA GLU A 51 9.98 -13.19 9.52
C GLU A 51 10.09 -11.83 10.22
N CYS A 52 10.30 -10.79 9.42
CA CYS A 52 10.42 -9.42 9.92
C CYS A 52 9.48 -8.52 9.13
N GLU A 53 8.96 -7.49 9.79
CA GLU A 53 8.17 -6.45 9.13
C GLU A 53 8.86 -5.09 9.22
N GLY A 54 8.64 -4.24 8.21
CA GLY A 54 9.14 -2.87 8.19
C GLY A 54 8.41 -1.96 9.18
N GLU A 55 8.94 -0.78 9.37
CA GLU A 55 8.49 0.17 10.39
C GLU A 55 7.05 0.67 10.22
N LEU A 56 6.45 0.61 9.00
CA LEU A 56 5.01 0.89 8.81
C LEU A 56 4.13 -0.03 9.66
N GLY A 57 4.59 -1.25 9.95
CA GLY A 57 3.92 -2.19 10.84
C GLY A 57 3.66 -1.67 12.24
N TYR A 58 4.41 -0.66 12.71
CA TYR A 58 4.17 -0.06 14.03
C TYR A 58 2.81 0.65 14.12
N LEU A 59 2.26 1.11 13.00
CA LEU A 59 0.95 1.76 12.95
C LEU A 59 -0.22 0.79 13.24
N HIS A 60 0.02 -0.52 13.19
CA HIS A 60 -0.95 -1.54 13.63
C HIS A 60 -0.96 -1.76 15.14
N ASP A 61 0.01 -1.23 15.89
CA ASP A 61 0.13 -1.45 17.34
C ASP A 61 -0.76 -0.53 18.18
N SER A 62 -1.53 0.35 17.58
CA SER A 62 -2.48 1.23 18.27
C SER A 62 -3.85 1.19 17.62
N GLN A 63 -4.89 1.23 18.45
CA GLN A 63 -6.28 1.39 18.02
C GLN A 63 -6.65 2.86 18.02
N GLN A 64 -7.45 3.29 17.04
CA GLN A 64 -8.01 4.63 17.07
C GLN A 64 -9.22 4.72 18.01
N LYS A 65 -9.84 5.86 18.13
CA LYS A 65 -11.07 6.08 18.91
C LYS A 65 -12.17 6.59 17.98
N HIS A 66 -13.40 6.25 18.29
CA HIS A 66 -14.53 6.82 17.57
C HIS A 66 -14.63 8.33 17.80
N ARG A 67 -14.60 9.10 16.72
CA ARG A 67 -14.82 10.56 16.74
C ARG A 67 -15.19 11.08 15.35
N GLU A 68 -15.95 12.15 15.33
CA GLU A 68 -16.16 12.96 14.16
C GLU A 68 -14.90 13.79 13.86
N PHE A 69 -14.51 13.85 12.62
CA PHE A 69 -13.41 14.69 12.15
C PHE A 69 -13.85 15.53 10.94
N ARG A 70 -13.44 16.80 10.94
CA ARG A 70 -13.61 17.73 9.81
C ARG A 70 -12.33 18.51 9.64
N GLY A 71 -11.70 18.42 8.49
CA GLY A 71 -10.45 19.09 8.21
C GLY A 71 -9.79 18.57 6.95
N THR A 72 -8.57 19.00 6.71
CA THR A 72 -7.75 18.57 5.58
C THR A 72 -7.20 17.15 5.80
N PRO A 73 -6.72 16.47 4.74
CA PRO A 73 -5.99 15.20 4.90
C PRO A 73 -4.76 15.32 5.81
N GLU A 74 -4.04 16.45 5.74
CA GLU A 74 -2.90 16.73 6.61
C GLU A 74 -3.30 16.83 8.09
N GLU A 75 -4.35 17.58 8.40
CA GLU A 75 -4.87 17.70 9.75
C GLU A 75 -5.36 16.35 10.30
N LEU A 76 -5.95 15.49 9.44
CA LEU A 76 -6.35 14.14 9.83
C LEU A 76 -5.13 13.28 10.15
N LEU A 77 -4.08 13.31 9.32
CA LEU A 77 -2.84 12.57 9.57
C LEU A 77 -2.22 12.99 10.91
N ILE A 78 -2.13 14.30 11.17
CA ILE A 78 -1.62 14.85 12.44
C ILE A 78 -2.40 14.29 13.63
N ASP A 79 -3.73 14.30 13.55
CA ASP A 79 -4.60 13.84 14.62
C ASP A 79 -4.49 12.33 14.87
N LEU A 80 -4.44 11.51 13.82
CA LEU A 80 -4.27 10.06 13.91
C LEU A 80 -2.91 9.70 14.51
N LEU A 81 -1.82 10.34 14.04
CA LEU A 81 -0.47 10.10 14.56
C LEU A 81 -0.27 10.58 15.99
N ALA A 82 -0.87 11.72 16.37
CA ALA A 82 -0.83 12.19 17.75
C ALA A 82 -1.47 11.17 18.72
N TYR A 83 -2.59 10.59 18.31
CA TYR A 83 -3.25 9.55 19.11
C TYR A 83 -2.47 8.24 19.14
N HIS A 84 -1.90 7.80 18.00
CA HIS A 84 -0.97 6.67 17.92
C HIS A 84 0.21 6.87 18.89
N ASN A 85 0.90 7.99 18.79
CA ASN A 85 2.08 8.30 19.58
C ASN A 85 1.82 8.32 21.09
N SER A 86 0.57 8.57 21.50
CA SER A 86 0.17 8.51 22.92
C SER A 86 0.04 7.09 23.48
N GLN A 87 -0.01 6.07 22.61
CA GLN A 87 -0.28 4.68 23.00
C GLN A 87 0.93 3.75 22.87
N VAL A 88 1.98 4.19 22.13
CA VAL A 88 3.11 3.33 21.80
C VAL A 88 4.41 3.83 22.41
N GLU A 89 5.41 2.96 22.45
CA GLU A 89 6.76 3.29 22.88
C GLU A 89 7.45 4.28 21.91
N ASP A 90 8.40 5.07 22.41
CA ASP A 90 9.05 6.14 21.66
C ASP A 90 9.64 5.69 20.31
N TYR A 91 10.19 4.47 20.26
CA TYR A 91 10.80 3.95 19.03
C TYR A 91 9.79 3.58 17.92
N LYS A 92 8.48 3.55 18.24
CA LYS A 92 7.39 3.28 17.29
C LYS A 92 6.69 4.55 16.81
N ARG A 93 7.05 5.72 17.36
CA ARG A 93 6.39 6.99 17.04
C ARG A 93 6.71 7.49 15.64
N PHE A 94 5.77 8.24 15.10
CA PHE A 94 5.88 8.94 13.83
C PHE A 94 5.55 10.42 14.02
N GLU A 95 6.31 11.27 13.34
CA GLU A 95 5.90 12.66 13.13
C GLU A 95 5.17 12.79 11.80
N PRO A 96 4.18 13.70 11.69
CA PRO A 96 3.55 13.98 10.41
C PRO A 96 4.58 14.57 9.45
N GLY A 97 4.62 14.02 8.24
CA GLY A 97 5.50 14.43 7.19
C GLY A 97 4.82 15.31 6.14
N ILE A 98 5.23 15.16 4.89
CA ILE A 98 4.68 15.88 3.75
C ILE A 98 3.35 15.22 3.37
N VAL A 99 2.29 16.02 3.16
CA VAL A 99 1.00 15.58 2.64
C VAL A 99 0.73 16.33 1.35
N GLU A 100 0.82 15.62 0.21
CA GLU A 100 0.60 16.20 -1.13
C GLU A 100 -0.84 15.98 -1.60
N VAL A 101 -1.53 14.98 -1.04
CA VAL A 101 -2.89 14.62 -1.45
C VAL A 101 -3.92 15.59 -0.87
N THR A 102 -4.92 15.93 -1.68
CA THR A 102 -6.00 16.83 -1.28
C THR A 102 -7.32 16.44 -1.95
N THR A 103 -8.42 16.94 -1.44
CA THR A 103 -9.72 16.86 -2.10
C THR A 103 -10.02 18.14 -2.89
N SER A 104 -11.01 18.10 -3.77
CA SER A 104 -11.46 19.29 -4.51
C SER A 104 -11.93 20.46 -3.60
N THR A 105 -12.26 20.17 -2.35
CA THR A 105 -12.67 21.15 -1.34
C THR A 105 -11.65 21.30 -0.22
N ASP A 106 -10.55 20.54 -0.28
CA ASP A 106 -9.53 20.43 0.76
C ASP A 106 -10.13 20.20 2.16
N ASN A 107 -11.19 19.39 2.24
CA ASN A 107 -11.94 19.18 3.47
C ASN A 107 -12.54 17.77 3.50
N LEU A 108 -12.13 16.98 4.48
CA LEU A 108 -12.70 15.69 4.81
C LEU A 108 -13.76 15.84 5.90
N TYR A 109 -14.86 15.13 5.76
CA TYR A 109 -15.85 14.92 6.83
C TYR A 109 -16.02 13.42 7.01
N ILE A 110 -15.50 12.90 8.09
CA ILE A 110 -15.43 11.46 8.37
C ILE A 110 -15.69 11.15 9.85
N TYR A 111 -15.90 9.88 10.12
CA TYR A 111 -15.86 9.30 11.46
C TYR A 111 -14.71 8.29 11.52
N THR A 112 -13.85 8.40 12.53
CA THR A 112 -12.85 7.36 12.84
C THR A 112 -13.49 6.28 13.69
N SER A 113 -12.97 5.04 13.62
CA SER A 113 -13.49 3.89 14.34
C SER A 113 -12.56 3.49 15.49
N ALA A 114 -13.16 3.03 16.60
CA ALA A 114 -12.43 2.41 17.70
C ALA A 114 -12.08 0.92 17.41
N GLU A 115 -12.59 0.37 16.32
CA GLU A 115 -12.33 -1.00 15.87
C GLU A 115 -11.16 -1.10 14.91
N SER A 116 -10.63 0.05 14.44
CA SER A 116 -9.58 0.13 13.44
C SER A 116 -8.25 0.54 14.07
N THR A 117 -7.16 -0.04 13.57
CA THR A 117 -5.80 0.40 13.88
C THR A 117 -5.50 1.76 13.25
N THR A 118 -4.41 2.40 13.66
CA THR A 118 -3.98 3.66 13.04
C THR A 118 -3.68 3.48 11.56
N PHE A 119 -3.07 2.36 11.16
CA PHE A 119 -2.81 2.06 9.75
C PHE A 119 -4.11 1.96 8.94
N GLU A 120 -5.08 1.18 9.43
CA GLU A 120 -6.37 0.99 8.76
C GLU A 120 -7.14 2.30 8.61
N GLU A 121 -7.09 3.19 9.61
CA GLU A 121 -7.72 4.52 9.48
C GLU A 121 -7.01 5.41 8.45
N ILE A 122 -5.68 5.37 8.37
CA ILE A 122 -4.92 6.08 7.33
C ILE A 122 -5.28 5.52 5.95
N ASP A 123 -5.29 4.20 5.81
CA ASP A 123 -5.58 3.53 4.55
C ASP A 123 -7.01 3.83 4.07
N ASP A 124 -8.02 3.63 4.92
CA ASP A 124 -9.43 3.85 4.54
C ASP A 124 -9.80 5.34 4.43
N LYS A 125 -9.39 6.17 5.40
CA LYS A 125 -9.88 7.55 5.50
C LYS A 125 -9.02 8.57 4.74
N ILE A 126 -7.76 8.27 4.46
CA ILE A 126 -6.89 9.12 3.64
C ILE A 126 -6.70 8.45 2.27
N LEU A 127 -5.97 7.35 2.19
CA LEU A 127 -5.59 6.77 0.89
C LEU A 127 -6.81 6.30 0.08
N GLY A 128 -7.77 5.66 0.71
CA GLY A 128 -9.01 5.21 0.07
C GLY A 128 -9.91 6.36 -0.42
N ARG A 129 -9.75 7.58 0.12
CA ARG A 129 -10.60 8.74 -0.22
C ARG A 129 -9.97 9.73 -1.15
N VAL A 130 -8.68 10.01 -0.98
CA VAL A 130 -7.97 11.03 -1.75
C VAL A 130 -6.85 10.44 -2.59
N GLY A 131 -6.56 9.16 -2.43
CA GLY A 131 -5.43 8.49 -3.07
C GLY A 131 -4.11 8.75 -2.36
N GLY A 132 -3.03 8.46 -3.07
CA GLY A 132 -1.68 8.67 -2.57
C GLY A 132 -0.99 7.41 -2.07
N GLU A 133 0.23 7.58 -1.60
CA GLU A 133 1.11 6.51 -1.17
C GLU A 133 1.89 6.92 0.07
N LEU A 134 2.11 5.97 0.97
CA LEU A 134 2.87 6.21 2.19
C LEU A 134 4.36 6.06 1.97
N ARG A 135 5.12 6.94 2.57
CA ARG A 135 6.59 6.86 2.64
C ARG A 135 7.07 7.17 4.05
N ILE A 136 7.96 6.33 4.57
CA ILE A 136 8.73 6.67 5.77
C ILE A 136 9.98 7.43 5.34
N ARG A 137 10.20 8.58 5.95
CA ARG A 137 11.40 9.39 5.80
C ARG A 137 12.03 9.63 7.16
N LYS A 138 13.34 9.48 7.25
CA LYS A 138 14.08 9.70 8.50
C LYS A 138 15.03 10.90 8.37
N GLU A 139 14.91 11.82 9.31
CA GLU A 139 15.80 12.97 9.42
C GLU A 139 16.20 13.16 10.87
N ASN A 140 17.50 13.21 11.14
CA ASN A 140 18.05 13.43 12.49
C ASN A 140 17.51 12.46 13.55
N GLY A 141 17.24 11.21 13.17
CA GLY A 141 16.69 10.18 14.05
C GLY A 141 15.17 10.27 14.28
N VAL A 142 14.50 11.23 13.66
CA VAL A 142 13.04 11.36 13.68
C VAL A 142 12.44 10.64 12.46
N ARG A 143 11.39 9.88 12.69
CA ARG A 143 10.63 9.17 11.66
C ARG A 143 9.42 9.99 11.26
N TYR A 144 9.35 10.38 9.98
CA TYR A 144 8.23 11.09 9.39
C TYR A 144 7.42 10.14 8.53
N LEU A 145 6.09 10.27 8.58
CA LEU A 145 5.17 9.61 7.67
C LEU A 145 4.68 10.62 6.63
N ASP A 146 5.15 10.47 5.40
CA ASP A 146 4.71 11.26 4.26
C ASP A 146 3.52 10.56 3.57
N VAL A 147 2.58 11.34 3.04
CA VAL A 147 1.48 10.92 2.18
C VAL A 147 1.64 11.66 0.85
N LEU A 148 2.19 11.00 -0.14
CA LEU A 148 2.56 11.60 -1.42
C LEU A 148 1.57 11.19 -2.51
N GLU A 149 1.39 12.00 -3.54
CA GLU A 149 0.64 11.59 -4.73
C GLU A 149 1.27 10.34 -5.37
N ARG A 150 2.59 10.29 -5.36
CA ARG A 150 3.39 9.16 -5.87
C ARG A 150 4.73 9.06 -5.13
N VAL A 151 5.09 7.85 -4.73
CA VAL A 151 6.45 7.52 -4.26
C VAL A 151 7.30 7.08 -5.45
N GLY A 152 8.55 7.53 -5.49
CA GLY A 152 9.52 7.19 -6.55
C GLY A 152 9.50 8.15 -7.74
N GLU A 153 10.37 7.88 -8.68
CA GLU A 153 10.66 8.73 -9.84
C GLU A 153 10.76 7.92 -11.13
N ASP A 154 10.60 8.59 -12.27
CA ASP A 154 10.85 7.99 -13.57
C ASP A 154 12.35 7.99 -13.84
N LYS A 155 12.95 6.82 -13.93
CA LYS A 155 14.37 6.59 -14.15
C LYS A 155 14.67 6.33 -15.62
N GLN A 156 15.92 6.57 -16.01
CA GLN A 156 16.37 6.36 -17.39
C GLN A 156 17.07 5.01 -17.60
N THR A 157 17.37 4.30 -16.53
CA THR A 157 18.02 2.99 -16.62
C THR A 157 17.07 1.95 -17.17
N GLU A 158 17.35 1.45 -18.38
CA GLU A 158 16.56 0.41 -19.04
C GLU A 158 16.76 -0.96 -18.40
N ILE A 159 15.67 -1.71 -18.28
CA ILE A 159 15.67 -3.16 -18.03
C ILE A 159 15.49 -3.83 -19.40
N LYS A 160 16.55 -4.47 -19.93
CA LYS A 160 16.59 -4.90 -21.32
C LYS A 160 17.28 -6.24 -21.50
N ILE A 161 16.77 -7.02 -22.47
CA ILE A 161 17.43 -8.25 -22.96
C ILE A 161 18.87 -7.94 -23.41
N ALA A 162 19.78 -8.87 -23.11
CA ALA A 162 21.21 -8.77 -23.36
C ALA A 162 21.95 -7.64 -22.63
N LYS A 163 21.31 -6.98 -21.66
CA LYS A 163 21.92 -5.99 -20.79
C LYS A 163 21.86 -6.46 -19.32
N ASN A 164 20.69 -6.39 -18.71
CA ASN A 164 20.49 -6.69 -17.30
C ASN A 164 19.23 -7.53 -17.03
N LEU A 165 18.36 -7.72 -18.00
CA LEU A 165 17.19 -8.59 -17.90
C LEU A 165 17.63 -10.07 -17.99
N ARG A 166 17.32 -10.88 -16.97
CA ARG A 166 17.55 -12.32 -16.94
C ARG A 166 16.32 -13.13 -17.31
N ALA A 167 15.20 -12.79 -16.69
CA ALA A 167 13.91 -13.43 -16.93
C ALA A 167 12.78 -12.42 -16.78
N ILE A 168 11.71 -12.65 -17.51
CA ILE A 168 10.45 -11.92 -17.37
C ILE A 168 9.29 -12.89 -17.58
N SER A 169 8.33 -12.85 -16.68
CA SER A 169 7.02 -13.47 -16.87
C SER A 169 5.94 -12.40 -16.80
N GLN A 170 4.88 -12.61 -17.57
CA GLN A 170 3.72 -11.75 -17.61
C GLN A 170 2.51 -12.60 -17.23
N SER A 171 1.75 -12.13 -16.27
CA SER A 171 0.44 -12.69 -15.92
C SER A 171 -0.63 -11.61 -16.04
N VAL A 172 -1.84 -12.04 -16.38
CA VAL A 172 -3.02 -11.17 -16.45
C VAL A 172 -4.04 -11.77 -15.50
N ASP A 173 -4.43 -11.03 -14.46
CA ASP A 173 -5.53 -11.41 -13.60
C ASP A 173 -6.71 -10.46 -13.78
N PRO A 174 -7.68 -10.83 -14.62
CA PRO A 174 -8.87 -10.03 -14.85
C PRO A 174 -9.96 -10.23 -13.78
N THR A 175 -9.74 -11.07 -12.76
CA THR A 175 -10.83 -11.49 -11.84
C THR A 175 -11.28 -10.37 -10.90
N GLU A 176 -10.42 -9.39 -10.62
CA GLU A 176 -10.73 -8.26 -9.74
C GLU A 176 -11.08 -6.97 -10.48
N ILE A 177 -11.19 -7.02 -11.82
CA ILE A 177 -11.52 -5.84 -12.61
C ILE A 177 -12.97 -5.45 -12.37
N ILE A 178 -13.20 -4.24 -11.86
CA ILE A 178 -14.52 -3.63 -11.82
C ILE A 178 -14.59 -2.58 -12.93
N THR A 179 -15.37 -2.86 -13.97
CA THR A 179 -15.62 -1.92 -15.07
C THR A 179 -16.92 -1.13 -14.89
N ARG A 180 -17.80 -1.64 -14.01
CA ARG A 180 -19.06 -1.02 -13.57
C ARG A 180 -19.14 -1.05 -12.04
N LEU A 181 -19.03 0.09 -11.38
CA LEU A 181 -19.07 0.22 -9.93
C LEU A 181 -20.46 0.65 -9.45
N THR A 182 -21.04 -0.09 -8.52
CA THR A 182 -22.24 0.30 -7.77
C THR A 182 -21.81 0.79 -6.38
N PRO A 183 -21.73 2.11 -6.15
CA PRO A 183 -21.36 2.64 -4.84
C PRO A 183 -22.54 2.59 -3.88
N LEU A 184 -22.29 2.16 -2.65
CA LEU A 184 -23.26 2.04 -1.58
C LEU A 184 -22.81 2.87 -0.38
N GLY A 185 -23.70 3.72 0.13
CA GLY A 185 -23.47 4.53 1.34
C GLY A 185 -24.05 3.88 2.58
N THR A 186 -24.32 4.72 3.59
CA THR A 186 -24.92 4.32 4.86
C THR A 186 -26.24 3.58 4.65
N ARG A 187 -26.61 2.77 5.63
CA ARG A 187 -27.95 2.16 5.66
C ARG A 187 -29.00 3.23 5.91
N ILE A 188 -30.13 3.10 5.25
CA ILE A 188 -31.30 3.96 5.44
C ILE A 188 -32.23 3.21 6.36
N GLU A 189 -32.47 3.77 7.55
CA GLU A 189 -33.44 3.19 8.50
C GLU A 189 -34.80 3.09 7.84
N SER A 190 -35.43 1.92 7.97
CA SER A 190 -36.81 1.72 7.50
C SER A 190 -37.77 2.37 8.48
N GLU A 191 -38.74 3.12 7.98
CA GLU A 191 -39.86 3.63 8.81
C GLU A 191 -40.89 2.55 9.17
N GLU A 192 -40.73 1.33 8.65
CA GLU A 192 -41.64 0.22 8.92
C GLU A 192 -41.33 -0.46 10.26
N GLU A 193 -42.35 -0.58 11.09
CA GLU A 193 -42.30 -1.23 12.41
C GLU A 193 -41.93 -2.73 12.22
N GLY A 194 -40.78 -3.15 12.72
CA GLY A 194 -40.30 -4.54 12.62
C GLY A 194 -39.33 -4.81 11.47
N ALA A 195 -38.88 -3.79 10.75
CA ALA A 195 -37.79 -3.93 9.78
C ALA A 195 -36.51 -4.42 10.47
N THR A 196 -35.81 -5.34 9.81
CA THR A 196 -34.52 -5.88 10.27
C THR A 196 -33.38 -5.33 9.41
N ASP A 197 -32.15 -5.38 9.90
CA ASP A 197 -30.93 -4.99 9.16
C ASP A 197 -30.86 -5.54 7.74
N ALA A 198 -31.39 -6.74 7.52
CA ALA A 198 -31.39 -7.37 6.20
C ALA A 198 -32.37 -6.73 5.20
N SER A 199 -33.34 -5.95 5.67
CA SER A 199 -34.35 -5.24 4.86
C SER A 199 -34.03 -3.75 4.64
N GLU A 200 -32.99 -3.22 5.29
CA GLU A 200 -32.61 -1.83 5.16
C GLU A 200 -31.94 -1.55 3.81
N ALA A 201 -32.46 -0.53 3.11
CA ALA A 201 -31.86 -0.03 1.90
C ALA A 201 -30.59 0.75 2.22
N ARG A 202 -29.67 0.78 1.26
CA ARG A 202 -28.47 1.62 1.35
C ARG A 202 -28.63 2.89 0.52
N LEU A 203 -27.94 3.94 0.93
CA LEU A 203 -27.83 5.16 0.13
C LEU A 203 -27.17 4.82 -1.20
N THR A 204 -27.78 5.29 -2.31
CA THR A 204 -27.28 5.15 -3.67
C THR A 204 -27.01 6.51 -4.30
N ILE A 205 -26.40 6.52 -5.48
CA ILE A 205 -26.13 7.74 -6.25
C ILE A 205 -27.25 8.11 -7.23
N GLU A 206 -28.33 7.35 -7.30
CA GLU A 206 -29.40 7.53 -8.32
C GLU A 206 -29.93 8.95 -8.38
N SER A 207 -30.16 9.57 -7.23
CA SER A 207 -30.73 10.93 -7.15
C SER A 207 -29.82 12.02 -7.73
N VAL A 208 -28.53 11.76 -7.87
CA VAL A 208 -27.51 12.71 -8.37
C VAL A 208 -26.82 12.22 -9.64
N ASN A 209 -27.18 11.02 -10.12
CA ASN A 209 -26.60 10.38 -11.29
C ASN A 209 -27.67 10.01 -12.33
N ASN A 210 -28.64 10.90 -12.57
CA ASN A 210 -29.71 10.73 -13.56
C ASN A 210 -30.52 9.43 -13.41
N GLY A 211 -30.74 8.95 -12.19
CA GLY A 211 -31.44 7.71 -11.91
C GLY A 211 -30.62 6.45 -12.15
N ILE A 212 -29.31 6.56 -12.37
CA ILE A 212 -28.41 5.41 -12.61
C ILE A 212 -27.67 5.08 -11.32
N PRO A 213 -27.76 3.85 -10.80
CA PRO A 213 -27.13 3.47 -9.53
C PRO A 213 -25.62 3.13 -9.61
N TYR A 214 -25.03 3.17 -10.81
CA TYR A 214 -23.66 2.74 -11.05
C TYR A 214 -22.85 3.77 -11.86
N ILE A 215 -21.55 3.59 -11.88
CA ILE A 215 -20.57 4.36 -12.67
C ILE A 215 -19.81 3.40 -13.58
N ASP A 216 -19.65 3.75 -14.85
CA ASP A 216 -18.95 2.96 -15.85
C ASP A 216 -17.57 3.54 -16.19
N ARG A 217 -16.58 2.66 -16.29
CA ARG A 217 -15.28 2.90 -16.94
C ARG A 217 -15.33 2.43 -18.38
N GLN A 218 -15.67 3.35 -19.29
CA GLN A 218 -15.90 3.01 -20.71
C GLN A 218 -14.65 2.44 -21.40
N ASP A 219 -13.47 2.90 -21.02
CA ASP A 219 -12.19 2.39 -21.50
C ASP A 219 -12.02 0.91 -21.15
N LEU A 220 -12.27 0.54 -19.89
CA LEU A 220 -12.18 -0.85 -19.45
C LEU A 220 -13.33 -1.72 -19.99
N ILE A 221 -14.53 -1.16 -20.15
CA ILE A 221 -15.65 -1.89 -20.73
C ILE A 221 -15.37 -2.27 -22.19
N ALA A 222 -14.71 -1.41 -22.95
CA ALA A 222 -14.35 -1.70 -24.34
C ALA A 222 -13.41 -2.88 -24.47
N GLU A 223 -12.58 -3.14 -23.48
CA GLU A 223 -11.59 -4.22 -23.48
C GLU A 223 -12.11 -5.50 -22.80
N PHE A 224 -12.73 -5.38 -21.62
CA PHE A 224 -13.10 -6.53 -20.75
C PHE A 224 -14.60 -6.78 -20.65
N GLY A 225 -15.42 -5.97 -21.33
CA GLY A 225 -16.85 -6.02 -21.15
C GLY A 225 -17.30 -5.45 -19.80
N ILE A 226 -18.59 -5.66 -19.46
CA ILE A 226 -19.14 -5.20 -18.18
C ILE A 226 -18.81 -6.21 -17.08
N GLN A 227 -17.99 -5.80 -16.13
CA GLN A 227 -17.69 -6.48 -14.88
C GLN A 227 -18.23 -5.65 -13.72
N GLY A 228 -19.36 -6.10 -13.15
CA GLY A 228 -20.05 -5.38 -12.07
C GLY A 228 -19.43 -5.67 -10.71
N GLY A 229 -19.23 -4.63 -9.91
CA GLY A 229 -18.82 -4.74 -8.51
C GLY A 229 -19.47 -3.65 -7.65
N SER A 230 -19.44 -3.83 -6.34
CA SER A 230 -19.92 -2.82 -5.40
C SER A 230 -18.87 -2.52 -4.32
N VAL A 231 -18.83 -1.25 -3.90
CA VAL A 231 -18.04 -0.81 -2.75
C VAL A 231 -18.96 -0.06 -1.81
N THR A 232 -18.79 -0.30 -0.51
CA THR A 232 -19.64 0.29 0.53
C THR A 232 -18.82 1.28 1.37
N TRP A 233 -19.40 2.46 1.59
CA TRP A 233 -18.91 3.51 2.50
C TRP A 233 -19.99 3.82 3.53
N ASP A 234 -19.99 3.09 4.64
CA ASP A 234 -21.04 3.16 5.67
C ASP A 234 -21.17 4.54 6.34
N ASP A 235 -20.12 5.33 6.34
CA ASP A 235 -20.07 6.67 6.91
C ASP A 235 -20.54 7.78 5.95
N ILE A 236 -20.81 7.47 4.69
CA ILE A 236 -21.29 8.45 3.72
C ILE A 236 -22.83 8.50 3.71
N THR A 237 -23.35 9.65 4.12
CA THR A 237 -24.79 9.92 4.26
C THR A 237 -25.37 10.83 3.16
N LEU A 238 -24.55 11.35 2.22
CA LEU A 238 -24.97 12.27 1.17
C LEU A 238 -24.65 11.69 -0.21
N PRO A 239 -25.66 11.65 -1.15
CA PRO A 239 -25.47 11.07 -2.49
C PRO A 239 -24.33 11.72 -3.30
N ASN A 240 -24.20 13.05 -3.24
CA ASN A 240 -23.15 13.77 -3.95
C ASN A 240 -21.74 13.40 -3.44
N ARG A 241 -21.59 13.20 -2.13
CA ARG A 241 -20.34 12.74 -1.55
C ARG A 241 -20.04 11.30 -1.97
N LEU A 242 -21.06 10.44 -1.95
CA LEU A 242 -20.93 9.06 -2.40
C LEU A 242 -20.47 9.00 -3.85
N LEU A 243 -21.06 9.82 -4.73
CA LEU A 243 -20.66 9.90 -6.13
C LEU A 243 -19.22 10.37 -6.30
N SER A 244 -18.79 11.43 -5.60
CA SER A 244 -17.41 11.94 -5.71
C SER A 244 -16.38 10.96 -5.17
N THR A 245 -16.67 10.30 -4.03
CA THR A 245 -15.80 9.28 -3.47
C THR A 245 -15.68 8.07 -4.40
N ALA A 246 -16.80 7.63 -4.97
CA ALA A 246 -16.83 6.50 -5.90
C ALA A 246 -16.07 6.80 -7.21
N LEU A 247 -16.16 8.02 -7.73
CA LEU A 247 -15.40 8.46 -8.90
C LEU A 247 -13.90 8.46 -8.60
N ASN A 248 -13.49 9.01 -7.46
CA ASN A 248 -12.09 9.02 -7.04
C ASN A 248 -11.57 7.59 -6.85
N TRP A 249 -12.34 6.74 -6.15
CA TRP A 249 -11.97 5.34 -5.97
C TRP A 249 -11.80 4.61 -7.30
N LEU A 250 -12.77 4.77 -8.22
CA LEU A 250 -12.75 4.10 -9.52
C LEU A 250 -11.59 4.60 -10.41
N ASN A 251 -11.24 5.89 -10.33
CA ASN A 251 -10.10 6.47 -11.05
C ASN A 251 -8.76 6.06 -10.44
N ASN A 252 -8.72 5.90 -9.13
CA ASN A 252 -7.52 5.49 -8.40
C ASN A 252 -7.42 3.97 -8.26
N GLN A 253 -8.42 3.21 -8.71
CA GLN A 253 -8.37 1.76 -8.75
C GLN A 253 -7.14 1.35 -9.58
N LYS A 254 -6.12 0.85 -8.90
CA LYS A 254 -4.93 0.30 -9.53
C LYS A 254 -5.32 -1.03 -10.16
N THR A 255 -5.89 -0.96 -11.34
CA THR A 255 -6.20 -2.14 -12.14
C THR A 255 -4.89 -2.65 -12.68
N VAL A 256 -4.27 -3.57 -11.97
CA VAL A 256 -3.09 -4.27 -12.47
C VAL A 256 -3.57 -5.27 -13.53
N LEU A 257 -3.73 -4.78 -14.76
CA LEU A 257 -4.10 -5.60 -15.91
C LEU A 257 -3.01 -6.59 -16.26
N TYR A 258 -1.77 -6.15 -16.11
CA TYR A 258 -0.59 -6.95 -16.38
C TYR A 258 0.32 -6.90 -15.17
N GLN A 259 0.65 -8.06 -14.63
CA GLN A 259 1.68 -8.22 -13.62
C GLN A 259 2.91 -8.80 -14.28
N TYR A 260 4.05 -8.16 -14.06
CA TYR A 260 5.34 -8.65 -14.55
C TYR A 260 6.21 -9.03 -13.35
N GLU A 261 6.73 -10.26 -13.40
CA GLU A 261 7.81 -10.68 -12.53
C GLU A 261 9.10 -10.64 -13.34
N ILE A 262 10.02 -9.77 -12.93
CA ILE A 262 11.26 -9.51 -13.62
C ILE A 262 12.44 -9.92 -12.75
N SER A 263 13.30 -10.81 -13.26
CA SER A 263 14.61 -11.05 -12.69
C SER A 263 15.63 -10.19 -13.43
N ALA A 264 16.25 -9.25 -12.74
CA ALA A 264 17.21 -8.32 -13.32
C ALA A 264 18.49 -8.23 -12.47
N VAL A 265 19.60 -7.90 -13.12
CA VAL A 265 20.86 -7.60 -12.44
C VAL A 265 20.91 -6.11 -12.13
N ASP A 266 21.02 -5.79 -10.84
CA ASP A 266 21.24 -4.42 -10.40
C ASP A 266 22.72 -4.03 -10.60
N LEU A 267 22.99 -3.36 -11.71
CA LEU A 267 24.34 -2.97 -12.11
C LEU A 267 24.89 -1.81 -11.26
N SER A 268 24.07 -1.08 -10.52
CA SER A 268 24.51 -0.03 -9.60
C SER A 268 25.41 -0.61 -8.52
N LEU A 269 25.16 -1.84 -8.10
CA LEU A 269 25.91 -2.55 -7.07
C LEU A 269 27.33 -2.98 -7.49
N ILE A 270 27.63 -2.96 -8.79
CA ILE A 270 28.97 -3.30 -9.33
C ILE A 270 29.79 -2.07 -9.73
N GLY A 271 29.36 -0.89 -9.28
CA GLY A 271 30.11 0.37 -9.43
C GLY A 271 29.89 1.11 -10.74
N LEU A 272 28.89 0.73 -11.52
CA LEU A 272 28.41 1.52 -12.63
C LEU A 272 27.45 2.58 -12.10
N SER A 273 27.61 3.83 -12.52
CA SER A 273 26.74 4.94 -12.10
C SER A 273 25.42 4.89 -12.88
N ILE A 274 24.53 4.04 -12.45
CA ILE A 274 23.18 3.85 -12.98
C ILE A 274 22.20 3.80 -11.83
N ASP A 275 20.94 4.11 -12.13
CA ASP A 275 19.87 4.07 -11.15
C ASP A 275 19.69 2.66 -10.57
N ASN A 276 19.40 2.59 -9.28
CA ASN A 276 18.99 1.37 -8.59
C ASN A 276 17.51 1.06 -8.84
N PHE A 277 17.13 -0.19 -8.63
CA PHE A 277 15.75 -0.67 -8.79
C PHE A 277 14.99 -0.54 -7.46
N ASP A 278 14.65 0.68 -7.07
CA ASP A 278 13.88 0.89 -5.86
C ASP A 278 12.37 0.81 -6.11
N VAL A 279 11.65 0.32 -5.11
CA VAL A 279 10.18 0.30 -5.14
C VAL A 279 9.64 1.73 -5.27
N GLY A 280 8.67 1.89 -6.16
CA GLY A 280 8.10 3.19 -6.54
C GLY A 280 8.70 3.80 -7.80
N ASN A 281 9.96 3.51 -8.15
CA ASN A 281 10.59 3.99 -9.38
C ASN A 281 10.02 3.31 -10.62
N SER A 282 9.91 4.06 -11.72
CA SER A 282 9.60 3.50 -13.04
C SER A 282 10.85 3.39 -13.89
N HIS A 283 10.95 2.31 -14.64
CA HIS A 283 12.05 2.04 -15.55
C HIS A 283 11.54 1.65 -16.95
N PRO A 284 12.19 2.07 -18.03
CA PRO A 284 11.91 1.52 -19.36
C PRO A 284 12.21 0.02 -19.38
N VAL A 285 11.22 -0.81 -19.70
CA VAL A 285 11.37 -2.26 -19.86
C VAL A 285 11.26 -2.60 -21.35
N ILE A 286 12.31 -3.18 -21.91
CA ILE A 286 12.42 -3.43 -23.34
C ILE A 286 12.63 -4.92 -23.58
N ASN A 287 11.59 -5.58 -24.09
CA ASN A 287 11.62 -6.97 -24.53
C ASN A 287 10.88 -7.12 -25.87
N PRO A 288 11.56 -6.92 -27.02
CA PRO A 288 10.92 -7.00 -28.33
C PRO A 288 10.33 -8.36 -28.67
N ILE A 289 10.80 -9.44 -28.02
CA ILE A 289 10.31 -10.81 -28.26
C ILE A 289 8.89 -10.96 -27.67
N MET A 290 8.62 -10.33 -26.55
CA MET A 290 7.31 -10.30 -25.91
C MET A 290 6.47 -9.08 -26.30
N GLY A 291 7.01 -8.19 -27.15
CA GLY A 291 6.32 -6.95 -27.54
C GLY A 291 6.26 -5.89 -26.44
N ILE A 292 7.15 -5.96 -25.43
CA ILE A 292 7.19 -5.02 -24.31
C ILE A 292 8.17 -3.89 -24.63
N ASP A 293 7.68 -2.66 -24.63
CA ASP A 293 8.46 -1.42 -24.75
C ASP A 293 7.70 -0.32 -23.98
N GLU A 294 7.76 -0.39 -22.65
CA GLU A 294 6.96 0.43 -21.76
C GLU A 294 7.78 0.89 -20.56
N SER A 295 7.40 2.04 -19.98
CA SER A 295 7.90 2.44 -18.67
C SER A 295 7.06 1.77 -17.59
N LEU A 296 7.65 0.81 -16.89
CA LEU A 296 6.98 0.00 -15.87
C LEU A 296 7.47 0.37 -14.48
N ARG A 297 6.55 0.40 -13.53
CA ARG A 297 6.81 0.80 -12.16
C ARG A 297 7.10 -0.38 -11.26
N VAL A 298 8.20 -0.33 -10.52
CA VAL A 298 8.54 -1.35 -9.52
C VAL A 298 7.61 -1.23 -8.33
N ILE A 299 6.75 -2.23 -8.10
CA ILE A 299 5.84 -2.31 -6.95
C ILE A 299 6.36 -3.21 -5.83
N GLY A 300 7.32 -4.08 -6.15
CA GLY A 300 7.96 -4.96 -5.20
C GLY A 300 9.39 -5.29 -5.61
N LYS A 301 10.28 -5.50 -4.63
CA LYS A 301 11.67 -5.91 -4.84
C LYS A 301 12.04 -6.97 -3.82
N THR A 302 12.53 -8.11 -4.31
CA THR A 302 13.12 -9.15 -3.48
C THR A 302 14.61 -9.24 -3.75
N THR A 303 15.41 -9.18 -2.71
CA THR A 303 16.87 -9.22 -2.80
C THR A 303 17.44 -10.24 -1.82
N ASP A 304 18.29 -11.14 -2.31
CA ASP A 304 19.12 -11.98 -1.43
C ASP A 304 20.32 -11.16 -0.98
N ILE A 305 20.47 -10.92 0.32
CA ILE A 305 21.59 -10.14 0.89
C ILE A 305 22.96 -10.78 0.63
N ASN A 306 23.02 -12.08 0.31
CA ASN A 306 24.26 -12.76 -0.09
C ASN A 306 24.59 -12.55 -1.59
N ASN A 307 23.58 -12.24 -2.40
CA ASN A 307 23.69 -11.94 -3.83
C ASN A 307 22.86 -10.70 -4.20
N PRO A 308 23.15 -9.53 -3.62
CA PRO A 308 22.29 -8.35 -3.73
C PRO A 308 22.16 -7.80 -5.16
N GLN A 309 23.07 -8.18 -6.07
CA GLN A 309 23.00 -7.80 -7.49
C GLN A 309 21.87 -8.54 -8.23
N ASP A 310 21.39 -9.64 -7.72
CA ASP A 310 20.32 -10.45 -8.33
C ASP A 310 18.99 -10.06 -7.69
N ALA A 311 18.33 -9.08 -8.29
CA ALA A 311 17.02 -8.62 -7.84
C ALA A 311 15.89 -9.31 -8.61
N SER A 312 14.83 -9.68 -7.88
CA SER A 312 13.52 -10.00 -8.45
C SER A 312 12.59 -8.84 -8.21
N LEU A 313 11.97 -8.33 -9.28
CA LEU A 313 11.12 -7.16 -9.27
C LEU A 313 9.70 -7.57 -9.66
N SER A 314 8.73 -7.12 -8.88
CA SER A 314 7.32 -7.15 -9.23
C SER A 314 6.93 -5.77 -9.79
N ILE A 315 6.24 -5.76 -10.92
CA ILE A 315 5.89 -4.55 -11.64
C ILE A 315 4.41 -4.57 -12.02
#